data_3e8b1488230b3a494eeb9c02042f4ead
#
_entry.id   3e8b1488230b3a494eeb9c02042f4ead
#
_cell.length_a   1.000
_cell.length_b   1.000
_cell.length_c   1.000
_cell.angle_alpha   90.00
_cell.angle_beta   90.00
_cell.angle_gamma   90.00
#
_symmetry.space_group_name_H-M   'P 1'
#
loop_
_entity.id
_entity.type
_entity.pdbx_description
1 polymer ?
#
loop_
_entity_poly.entity_id
_entity_poly.type
_entity_poly.pdbx_seq_one_letter_code
_entity_poly.pdbx_strand_id
1 'polypeptide(L)'
;MNAASPEPHPGFLCALDDIPDGGALEVAAEQAGAPGIVVVRRGDDAWAYRNVCPHFSIPLNYEPNTFWAYDAELLMCAHHSAMFRFEDGQCIDGPCQGAALTRVAIRIEQRNIFNND
;
A
#
# COMPACT_ATOMS: atom_id res chain seq x y z
N MET A 1 7.11 27.39 19.65
CA MET A 1 7.16 27.06 19.28
C MET A 1 6.93 26.69 18.70
N ASN A 2 7.00 26.30 18.63
CA ASN A 2 7.01 25.84 18.15
C ASN A 2 6.59 25.61 17.39
N ALA A 3 6.58 26.12 17.29
CA ALA A 3 6.15 25.68 16.57
C ALA A 3 6.20 25.15 15.98
N ALA A 4 6.36 25.39 16.19
CA ALA A 4 6.62 24.85 15.36
C ALA A 4 6.46 23.75 14.51
N SER A 5 7.07 22.83 14.51
CA SER A 5 6.71 21.74 13.66
C SER A 5 5.39 21.20 14.08
N PRO A 6 4.42 21.10 13.19
CA PRO A 6 3.17 20.45 13.55
C PRO A 6 3.47 19.04 14.00
N GLU A 7 2.88 18.65 15.10
CA GLU A 7 2.89 17.27 15.48
C GLU A 7 2.37 16.44 14.33
N PRO A 8 3.02 15.34 13.94
CA PRO A 8 2.42 14.46 12.94
C PRO A 8 1.09 13.94 13.49
N HIS A 9 0.07 14.01 12.67
CA HIS A 9 -1.23 13.46 13.06
C HIS A 9 -1.08 11.96 13.29
N PRO A 10 -1.63 11.42 14.37
CA PRO A 10 -1.61 9.99 14.57
C PRO A 10 -2.16 9.26 13.36
N GLY A 11 -1.43 8.28 12.90
CA GLY A 11 -1.86 7.46 11.78
C GLY A 11 -1.59 8.03 10.41
N PHE A 12 -0.98 9.21 10.29
CA PHE A 12 -0.64 9.74 8.97
C PHE A 12 0.28 8.78 8.22
N LEU A 13 -0.10 8.41 7.01
CA LEU A 13 0.70 7.52 6.17
C LEU A 13 1.42 8.29 5.08
N CYS A 14 0.69 9.02 4.26
CA CYS A 14 1.25 9.79 3.15
C CYS A 14 0.19 10.72 2.59
N ALA A 15 0.60 11.64 1.73
CA ALA A 15 -0.35 12.43 0.95
C ALA A 15 -0.77 11.63 -0.28
N LEU A 16 -2.01 11.82 -0.71
CA LEU A 16 -2.50 11.17 -1.93
C LEU A 16 -1.62 11.51 -3.13
N ASP A 17 -1.18 12.77 -3.20
CA ASP A 17 -0.35 13.24 -4.31
C ASP A 17 1.07 12.67 -4.29
N ASP A 18 1.49 12.03 -3.20
CA ASP A 18 2.78 11.35 -3.14
C ASP A 18 2.75 10.04 -3.92
N ILE A 19 1.56 9.54 -4.25
CA ILE A 19 1.40 8.28 -4.96
C ILE A 19 1.14 8.58 -6.43
N PRO A 20 1.90 7.99 -7.37
CA PRO A 20 1.58 8.16 -8.79
C PRO A 20 0.16 7.66 -9.06
N ASP A 21 -0.60 8.40 -9.88
CA ASP A 21 -1.93 7.96 -10.27
C ASP A 21 -1.82 6.62 -11.00
N GLY A 22 -2.56 5.63 -10.52
CA GLY A 22 -2.47 4.28 -11.06
C GLY A 22 -1.30 3.48 -10.52
N GLY A 23 -0.57 4.02 -9.54
CA GLY A 23 0.62 3.38 -8.98
C GLY A 23 0.50 3.09 -7.50
N ALA A 24 1.65 2.93 -6.87
CA ALA A 24 1.74 2.52 -5.48
C ALA A 24 2.90 3.21 -4.77
N LEU A 25 2.80 3.29 -3.44
CA LEU A 25 3.81 3.86 -2.58
C LEU A 25 3.98 2.97 -1.36
N GLU A 26 5.21 2.81 -0.91
CA GLU A 26 5.50 2.07 0.31
C GLU A 26 5.62 3.02 1.49
N VAL A 27 4.94 2.66 2.59
CA VAL A 27 5.05 3.38 3.86
C VAL A 27 5.68 2.43 4.86
N ALA A 28 6.77 2.85 5.48
CA ALA A 28 7.48 2.00 6.43
C ALA A 28 6.60 1.75 7.66
N ALA A 29 6.76 0.56 8.26
CA ALA A 29 6.07 0.24 9.49
C ALA A 29 6.61 1.11 10.63
N GLU A 30 5.73 1.44 11.58
CA GLU A 30 6.15 2.20 12.76
C GLU A 30 7.07 1.37 13.67
N GLN A 31 6.87 0.07 13.68
CA GLN A 31 7.67 -0.82 14.52
C GLN A 31 8.72 -1.52 13.68
N ALA A 32 9.95 -1.54 14.19
CA ALA A 32 11.03 -2.26 13.53
C ALA A 32 10.68 -3.74 13.41
N GLY A 33 10.96 -4.30 12.23
CA GLY A 33 10.70 -5.71 11.96
C GLY A 33 9.28 -6.02 11.52
N ALA A 34 8.35 -5.06 11.62
CA ALA A 34 7.00 -5.27 11.11
C ALA A 34 6.96 -4.98 9.59
N PRO A 35 6.05 -5.64 8.85
CA PRO A 35 5.93 -5.35 7.43
C PRO A 35 5.42 -3.94 7.20
N GLY A 36 5.90 -3.30 6.14
CA GLY A 36 5.42 -1.99 5.74
C GLY A 36 4.01 -2.07 5.18
N ILE A 37 3.54 -0.94 4.71
CA ILE A 37 2.23 -0.80 4.10
C ILE A 37 2.43 -0.35 2.67
N VAL A 38 1.71 -0.97 1.72
CA VAL A 38 1.66 -0.51 0.35
C VAL A 38 0.33 0.20 0.15
N VAL A 39 0.38 1.42 -0.38
CA VAL A 39 -0.82 2.20 -0.69
C VAL A 39 -0.92 2.32 -2.20
N VAL A 40 -2.04 1.92 -2.76
CA VAL A 40 -2.29 2.03 -4.20
C VAL A 40 -3.32 3.12 -4.45
N ARG A 41 -3.19 3.80 -5.60
CA ARG A 41 -4.03 4.95 -5.93
C ARG A 41 -4.62 4.82 -7.33
N ARG A 42 -5.88 5.22 -7.45
CA ARG A 42 -6.52 5.42 -8.75
C ARG A 42 -7.38 6.68 -8.67
N GLY A 43 -6.94 7.75 -9.31
CA GLY A 43 -7.61 9.04 -9.22
C GLY A 43 -7.58 9.58 -7.80
N ASP A 44 -8.75 9.80 -7.21
CA ASP A 44 -8.88 10.28 -5.85
C ASP A 44 -9.11 9.13 -4.85
N ASP A 45 -9.12 7.91 -5.32
CA ASP A 45 -9.32 6.73 -4.48
C ASP A 45 -7.98 6.08 -4.14
N ALA A 46 -7.91 5.51 -2.95
CA ALA A 46 -6.73 4.78 -2.51
C ALA A 46 -7.12 3.62 -1.62
N TRP A 47 -6.27 2.60 -1.62
CA TRP A 47 -6.44 1.41 -0.79
C TRP A 47 -5.09 1.06 -0.22
N ALA A 48 -5.07 0.47 0.97
CA ALA A 48 -3.82 0.12 1.63
C ALA A 48 -3.83 -1.33 2.07
N TYR A 49 -2.66 -1.95 2.00
CA TYR A 49 -2.48 -3.34 2.35
C TYR A 49 -1.16 -3.53 3.06
N ARG A 50 -1.05 -4.57 3.89
CA ARG A 50 0.24 -4.98 4.41
C ARG A 50 1.11 -5.42 3.23
N ASN A 51 2.36 -4.99 3.21
CA ASN A 51 3.30 -5.31 2.12
C ASN A 51 3.88 -6.70 2.34
N VAL A 52 3.03 -7.70 2.26
CA VAL A 52 3.39 -9.11 2.45
C VAL A 52 2.64 -9.95 1.43
N CYS A 53 3.40 -10.68 0.61
CA CYS A 53 2.79 -11.61 -0.33
C CYS A 53 2.19 -12.79 0.46
N PRO A 54 0.90 -13.07 0.33
CA PRO A 54 0.27 -14.12 1.17
C PRO A 54 0.81 -15.51 0.92
N HIS A 55 1.43 -15.77 -0.22
CA HIS A 55 1.96 -17.09 -0.54
C HIS A 55 3.29 -17.36 0.16
N PHE A 56 4.17 -16.36 0.19
CA PHE A 56 5.54 -16.54 0.66
C PHE A 56 5.91 -15.70 1.88
N SER A 57 5.01 -14.87 2.35
CA SER A 57 5.26 -13.97 3.50
C SER A 57 6.46 -13.05 3.31
N ILE A 58 6.69 -12.63 2.08
CA ILE A 58 7.76 -11.70 1.71
C ILE A 58 7.17 -10.42 1.14
N PRO A 59 7.93 -9.31 1.13
CA PRO A 59 7.44 -8.07 0.53
C PRO A 59 7.10 -8.24 -0.94
N LEU A 60 6.17 -7.42 -1.44
CA LEU A 60 5.77 -7.46 -2.84
C LEU A 60 6.81 -6.86 -3.77
N ASN A 61 7.75 -6.09 -3.25
CA ASN A 61 8.75 -5.39 -4.04
C ASN A 61 10.15 -5.90 -3.77
N TYR A 62 11.00 -5.88 -4.80
CA TYR A 62 12.43 -6.16 -4.64
C TYR A 62 13.16 -4.91 -4.15
N GLU A 63 12.89 -3.78 -4.80
CA GLU A 63 13.56 -2.53 -4.51
C GLU A 63 12.68 -1.67 -3.63
N PRO A 64 13.23 -0.90 -2.68
CA PRO A 64 12.43 -0.04 -1.84
C PRO A 64 11.52 0.87 -2.68
N ASN A 65 10.27 0.94 -2.31
CA ASN A 65 9.26 1.81 -2.92
C ASN A 65 9.10 1.62 -4.44
N THR A 66 9.42 0.44 -4.96
CA THR A 66 9.32 0.15 -6.38
C THR A 66 8.32 -0.97 -6.61
N PHE A 67 7.17 -0.62 -7.17
CA PHE A 67 6.07 -1.56 -7.37
C PHE A 67 5.67 -1.61 -8.85
N TRP A 68 5.14 -2.76 -9.25
CA TRP A 68 4.65 -2.98 -10.60
C TRP A 68 3.12 -2.94 -10.55
N ALA A 69 2.53 -1.97 -11.24
CA ALA A 69 1.08 -1.82 -11.31
C ALA A 69 0.64 -1.81 -12.76
N TYR A 70 -0.55 -2.37 -13.02
CA TYR A 70 -1.08 -2.48 -14.38
C TYR A 70 -2.48 -1.91 -14.45
N ASP A 71 -2.71 -1.06 -15.44
CA ASP A 71 -4.02 -0.49 -15.77
C ASP A 71 -4.69 0.20 -14.58
N ALA A 72 -3.93 0.67 -13.60
CA ALA A 72 -4.45 1.27 -12.39
C ALA A 72 -5.44 0.35 -11.64
N GLU A 73 -5.34 -0.96 -11.86
CA GLU A 73 -6.26 -1.94 -11.28
C GLU A 73 -5.56 -3.08 -10.56
N LEU A 74 -4.33 -3.40 -10.95
CA LEU A 74 -3.63 -4.58 -10.46
C LEU A 74 -2.25 -4.23 -9.95
N LEU A 75 -1.90 -4.81 -8.81
CA LEU A 75 -0.56 -4.72 -8.21
C LEU A 75 0.10 -6.08 -8.32
N MET A 76 1.31 -6.14 -8.86
CA MET A 76 2.02 -7.40 -9.06
C MET A 76 3.07 -7.62 -7.98
N CYS A 77 3.13 -8.85 -7.46
CA CYS A 77 4.24 -9.28 -6.63
C CYS A 77 5.47 -9.47 -7.51
N ALA A 78 6.57 -8.76 -7.21
CA ALA A 78 7.78 -8.82 -8.02
C ALA A 78 8.47 -10.18 -7.97
N HIS A 79 8.20 -10.98 -6.95
CA HIS A 79 8.89 -12.26 -6.75
C HIS A 79 8.28 -13.40 -7.56
N HIS A 80 6.95 -13.44 -7.68
CA HIS A 80 6.28 -14.60 -8.30
C HIS A 80 5.17 -14.21 -9.26
N SER A 81 5.12 -12.94 -9.64
CA SER A 81 4.16 -12.42 -10.62
C SER A 81 2.70 -12.60 -10.23
N ALA A 82 2.41 -12.79 -8.94
CA ALA A 82 1.02 -12.81 -8.49
C ALA A 82 0.39 -11.43 -8.68
N MET A 83 -0.87 -11.41 -9.11
CA MET A 83 -1.57 -10.16 -9.41
C MET A 83 -2.71 -9.96 -8.42
N PHE A 84 -2.72 -8.80 -7.79
CA PHE A 84 -3.71 -8.45 -6.76
C PHE A 84 -4.50 -7.23 -7.20
N ARG A 85 -5.81 -7.27 -7.01
CA ARG A 85 -6.64 -6.11 -7.37
C ARG A 85 -6.46 -4.97 -6.37
N PHE A 86 -6.48 -3.74 -6.88
CA PHE A 86 -6.40 -2.55 -6.04
C PHE A 86 -7.54 -2.48 -5.03
N GLU A 87 -8.76 -2.83 -5.46
CA GLU A 87 -9.98 -2.55 -4.70
C GLU A 87 -10.19 -3.46 -3.49
N ASP A 88 -9.74 -4.70 -3.56
CA ASP A 88 -9.99 -5.65 -2.49
C ASP A 88 -8.77 -6.52 -2.13
N GLY A 89 -7.66 -6.36 -2.86
CA GLY A 89 -6.46 -7.13 -2.60
C GLY A 89 -6.53 -8.59 -3.00
N GLN A 90 -7.59 -9.01 -3.69
CA GLN A 90 -7.72 -10.40 -4.09
C GLN A 90 -6.69 -10.78 -5.15
N CYS A 91 -6.04 -11.92 -4.97
CA CYS A 91 -5.15 -12.46 -5.97
C CYS A 91 -5.98 -13.09 -7.09
N ILE A 92 -5.84 -12.56 -8.30
CA ILE A 92 -6.59 -13.05 -9.45
C ILE A 92 -5.74 -13.87 -10.41
N ASP A 93 -4.42 -13.87 -10.22
CA ASP A 93 -3.52 -14.62 -11.09
C ASP A 93 -2.24 -14.93 -10.34
N GLY A 94 -1.61 -16.04 -10.67
CA GLY A 94 -0.36 -16.47 -10.08
C GLY A 94 -0.54 -17.46 -8.94
N PRO A 95 0.55 -17.75 -8.20
CA PRO A 95 0.53 -18.82 -7.20
C PRO A 95 -0.34 -18.56 -5.99
N CYS A 96 -0.75 -17.30 -5.76
CA CYS A 96 -1.58 -16.93 -4.62
C CYS A 96 -3.07 -16.89 -4.94
N GLN A 97 -3.47 -17.38 -6.10
CA GLN A 97 -4.86 -17.31 -6.52
C GLN A 97 -5.77 -17.92 -5.45
N GLY A 98 -6.79 -17.18 -5.05
CA GLY A 98 -7.68 -17.57 -3.96
C GLY A 98 -7.33 -16.95 -2.62
N ALA A 99 -6.14 -16.35 -2.50
CA ALA A 99 -5.74 -15.61 -1.31
C ALA A 99 -5.91 -14.11 -1.54
N ALA A 100 -5.67 -13.31 -0.51
CA ALA A 100 -5.77 -11.86 -0.60
C ALA A 100 -4.69 -11.20 0.25
N LEU A 101 -4.30 -9.99 -0.14
CA LEU A 101 -3.48 -9.14 0.71
C LEU A 101 -4.28 -8.74 1.95
N THR A 102 -3.58 -8.54 3.06
CA THR A 102 -4.24 -8.10 4.29
C THR A 102 -4.52 -6.61 4.20
N ARG A 103 -5.78 -6.25 4.28
CA ARG A 103 -6.20 -4.86 4.13
C ARG A 103 -5.87 -4.04 5.38
N VAL A 104 -5.42 -2.81 5.15
CA VAL A 104 -5.26 -1.81 6.20
C VAL A 104 -6.34 -0.76 5.96
N ALA A 105 -7.22 -0.58 6.95
CA ALA A 105 -8.27 0.43 6.82
C ALA A 105 -7.65 1.82 6.83
N ILE A 106 -8.08 2.68 5.92
CA ILE A 106 -7.59 4.05 5.80
C ILE A 106 -8.75 5.02 5.67
N ARG A 107 -8.48 6.30 5.95
CA ARG A 107 -9.37 7.39 5.61
C ARG A 107 -8.58 8.46 4.88
N ILE A 108 -9.24 9.20 4.01
CA ILE A 108 -8.63 10.28 3.26
C ILE A 108 -9.29 11.57 3.67
N GLU A 109 -8.48 12.54 4.10
CA GLU A 109 -8.96 13.87 4.50
C GLU A 109 -8.06 14.91 3.89
N GLN A 110 -8.64 15.82 3.11
CA GLN A 110 -7.90 16.90 2.46
C GLN A 110 -6.68 16.37 1.69
N ARG A 111 -6.88 15.28 0.97
CA ARG A 111 -5.86 14.59 0.17
C ARG A 111 -4.72 14.01 1.00
N ASN A 112 -4.93 13.78 2.27
CA ASN A 112 -3.97 13.08 3.13
C ASN A 112 -4.56 11.76 3.56
N ILE A 113 -3.73 10.73 3.61
CA ILE A 113 -4.15 9.36 3.91
C ILE A 113 -3.71 9.00 5.31
N PHE A 114 -4.67 8.53 6.10
CA PHE A 114 -4.45 8.16 7.50
C PHE A 114 -4.85 6.71 7.74
N ASN A 115 -4.11 6.04 8.60
CA ASN A 115 -4.49 4.72 9.09
C ASN A 115 -5.75 4.89 9.94
N ASN A 116 -6.77 4.08 9.65
CA ASN A 116 -8.07 4.17 10.31
C ASN A 116 -8.41 2.90 11.10
N ASP A 117 -7.41 2.09 11.36
CA ASP A 117 -7.57 0.89 12.20
C ASP A 117 -7.75 1.24 13.67
#